data_a524b9d3fcd311e53cc582c7e5593a2c
#
_entry.id   a524b9d3fcd311e53cc582c7e5593a2c
#
_cell.length_a   1.000
_cell.length_b   1.000
_cell.length_c   1.000
_cell.angle_alpha   90.00
_cell.angle_beta   90.00
_cell.angle_gamma   90.00
#
_symmetry.space_group_name_H-M   'P 1'
#
loop_
_entity.id
_entity.type
_entity.pdbx_description
1 polymer ?
#
loop_
_entity_poly.entity_id
_entity_poly.type
_entity_poly.pdbx_seq_one_letter_code
_entity_poly.pdbx_strand_id
1 'polypeptide(L)'
;MSDTLTRGVGAGVPGDSPAACDAPVDGRLPGLRRAVVRYGPVLAVYGVLKLVGFSVFMYLLDSAGDFREKHPRFGGGAHAWDVLASWDGWWYQQIAAHGYDPALVPVPDAEGLITLEGNSAAFFPLYPAVMRVVSECTGLGLYGSGMLVSVVASFVAAAGIHTVTARFGGERAGLAAAGLWAVWPGSGTEWSAYSESLYVALAVWTCHAVMSDRWLTAGVLAFSAGLNRPTAVALIAALTVAGLMALHRRREDFARLWTAILTAPLGLVGYLLWVGNRMGDLRGYFVLQTGAWGHTFDYGAHTLDVVTSVAVGRHDYVFAAPFEDVIGVLVVLLAVLLLPLLLRMRPPAVLVVYTLLTLVLALGSRQIFGNVSRYLLPAFPLFIPPALTLRRLGLPTLMALLGITAVASGSYAGYALFELGVP
;
A
#
# COMPACT_ATOMS: atom_id res chain seq x y z
N MET A 1 -54.12 60.25 41.95
CA MET A 1 -53.54 60.34 43.30
C MET A 1 -52.11 59.92 43.11
N SER A 2 -51.25 60.93 42.85
CA SER A 2 -50.35 61.51 43.86
C SER A 2 -49.20 60.56 44.13
N ASP A 3 -47.94 60.83 44.06
CA ASP A 3 -47.08 62.02 43.88
C ASP A 3 -45.63 61.52 43.87
N THR A 4 -44.89 62.14 43.05
CA THR A 4 -43.75 63.04 43.22
C THR A 4 -42.40 62.48 43.65
N LEU A 5 -41.40 62.70 42.76
CA LEU A 5 -40.12 63.41 42.95
C LEU A 5 -39.09 62.84 43.96
N THR A 6 -37.85 62.57 43.60
CA THR A 6 -36.80 63.60 43.55
C THR A 6 -35.45 63.10 43.04
N ARG A 7 -34.78 63.99 42.34
CA ARG A 7 -33.39 64.13 41.88
C ARG A 7 -32.30 63.66 42.86
N GLY A 8 -31.22 63.17 42.23
CA GLY A 8 -29.89 63.14 42.83
C GLY A 8 -28.81 63.06 41.75
N VAL A 9 -28.18 64.22 41.49
CA VAL A 9 -26.99 64.40 40.60
C VAL A 9 -25.74 63.98 41.38
N GLY A 10 -24.89 63.19 40.79
CA GLY A 10 -23.57 62.89 41.33
C GLY A 10 -22.59 62.58 40.21
N ALA A 11 -21.72 63.55 39.93
CA ALA A 11 -20.56 63.44 39.04
C ALA A 11 -19.49 62.59 39.71
N GLY A 12 -18.80 61.76 38.94
CA GLY A 12 -17.65 60.99 39.44
C GLY A 12 -16.82 60.36 38.32
N VAL A 13 -15.74 60.99 37.96
CA VAL A 13 -14.39 60.56 37.61
C VAL A 13 -14.20 59.41 36.63
N PRO A 14 -13.37 59.56 35.55
CA PRO A 14 -12.96 58.48 34.63
C PRO A 14 -11.88 57.63 35.30
N GLY A 15 -12.20 56.36 35.55
CA GLY A 15 -11.30 55.35 36.03
C GLY A 15 -10.73 54.53 34.90
N ASP A 16 -9.46 54.28 34.96
CA ASP A 16 -8.55 53.57 34.07
C ASP A 16 -9.11 52.29 33.43
N SER A 17 -8.90 52.19 32.12
CA SER A 17 -8.97 50.91 31.38
C SER A 17 -7.92 49.96 31.91
N PRO A 18 -8.27 48.77 32.38
CA PRO A 18 -7.26 47.71 32.54
C PRO A 18 -6.84 47.18 31.18
N ALA A 19 -5.52 47.06 31.05
CA ALA A 19 -4.78 46.54 29.93
C ALA A 19 -5.46 45.31 29.29
N ALA A 20 -5.47 45.29 27.97
CA ALA A 20 -5.74 44.13 27.17
C ALA A 20 -4.83 43.00 27.66
N CYS A 21 -5.38 41.99 28.32
CA CYS A 21 -4.73 40.72 28.53
C CYS A 21 -4.45 40.12 27.15
N ASP A 22 -3.19 40.00 26.81
CA ASP A 22 -2.70 39.22 25.71
C ASP A 22 -3.38 37.83 25.75
N ALA A 23 -4.31 37.62 24.82
CA ALA A 23 -4.80 36.29 24.52
C ALA A 23 -3.63 35.49 23.99
N PRO A 24 -3.32 34.33 24.56
CA PRO A 24 -2.23 33.51 24.04
C PRO A 24 -2.50 33.17 22.59
N VAL A 25 -1.51 33.46 21.74
CA VAL A 25 -1.45 33.08 20.32
C VAL A 25 -1.30 31.55 20.24
N ASP A 26 -2.38 30.81 20.50
CA ASP A 26 -2.44 29.33 20.42
C ASP A 26 -3.45 28.91 19.34
N GLY A 27 -3.57 29.74 18.30
CA GLY A 27 -4.52 29.57 17.17
C GLY A 27 -4.11 28.56 16.10
N ARG A 28 -3.00 27.82 16.23
CA ARG A 28 -2.49 26.99 15.11
C ARG A 28 -2.69 25.48 15.25
N LEU A 29 -3.19 24.90 16.31
CA LEU A 29 -3.10 23.47 16.55
C LEU A 29 -4.38 22.66 16.94
N PRO A 30 -5.63 23.09 16.78
CA PRO A 30 -6.74 22.19 17.11
C PRO A 30 -6.84 20.97 16.16
N GLY A 31 -6.44 21.15 14.89
CA GLY A 31 -6.43 20.08 13.89
C GLY A 31 -5.29 19.06 14.11
N LEU A 32 -4.07 19.55 14.31
CA LEU A 32 -2.89 18.72 14.54
C LEU A 32 -2.99 17.92 15.85
N ARG A 33 -3.42 18.56 16.94
CA ARG A 33 -3.63 17.88 18.21
C ARG A 33 -4.68 16.76 18.09
N ARG A 34 -5.80 17.00 17.39
CA ARG A 34 -6.81 15.97 17.13
C ARG A 34 -6.23 14.82 16.28
N ALA A 35 -5.44 15.11 15.27
CA ALA A 35 -4.78 14.11 14.44
C ALA A 35 -3.80 13.27 15.27
N VAL A 36 -2.95 13.90 16.10
CA VAL A 36 -2.01 13.20 16.98
C VAL A 36 -2.73 12.31 18.00
N VAL A 37 -3.79 12.79 18.62
CA VAL A 37 -4.59 11.99 19.58
C VAL A 37 -5.24 10.80 18.87
N ARG A 38 -5.73 10.98 17.65
CA ARG A 38 -6.41 9.94 16.90
C ARG A 38 -5.45 8.90 16.32
N TYR A 39 -4.37 9.34 15.69
CA TYR A 39 -3.46 8.46 14.95
C TYR A 39 -2.22 8.05 15.75
N GLY A 40 -1.83 8.82 16.77
CA GLY A 40 -0.65 8.53 17.59
C GLY A 40 -0.57 7.10 18.10
N PRO A 41 -1.61 6.57 18.77
CA PRO A 41 -1.58 5.20 19.26
C PRO A 41 -1.42 4.14 18.17
N VAL A 42 -2.14 4.27 17.04
CA VAL A 42 -2.04 3.28 15.96
C VAL A 42 -0.70 3.36 15.24
N LEU A 43 -0.17 4.57 15.02
CA LEU A 43 1.13 4.75 14.38
C LEU A 43 2.27 4.27 15.30
N ALA A 44 2.15 4.46 16.61
CA ALA A 44 3.11 3.93 17.57
C ALA A 44 3.13 2.40 17.58
N VAL A 45 1.96 1.76 17.66
CA VAL A 45 1.83 0.30 17.59
C VAL A 45 2.36 -0.22 16.25
N TYR A 46 1.94 0.38 15.14
CA TYR A 46 2.43 0.04 13.82
C TYR A 46 3.96 0.14 13.74
N GLY A 47 4.53 1.26 14.17
CA GLY A 47 5.97 1.49 14.16
C GLY A 47 6.75 0.49 15.00
N VAL A 48 6.25 0.14 16.20
CA VAL A 48 6.88 -0.89 17.05
C VAL A 48 6.87 -2.26 16.38
N LEU A 49 5.72 -2.68 15.82
CA LEU A 49 5.62 -3.96 15.11
C LEU A 49 6.55 -4.01 13.89
N LYS A 50 6.61 -2.91 13.13
CA LYS A 50 7.53 -2.80 11.99
C LYS A 50 8.99 -2.85 12.44
N LEU A 51 9.34 -2.17 13.53
CA LEU A 51 10.71 -2.18 14.07
C LEU A 51 11.11 -3.59 14.53
N VAL A 52 10.22 -4.32 15.21
CA VAL A 52 10.47 -5.71 15.62
C VAL A 52 10.71 -6.59 14.40
N GLY A 53 9.81 -6.57 13.42
CA GLY A 53 9.94 -7.36 12.19
C GLY A 53 11.21 -7.00 11.41
N PHE A 54 11.51 -5.71 11.26
CA PHE A 54 12.70 -5.22 10.59
C PHE A 54 14.00 -5.66 11.29
N SER A 55 14.05 -5.61 12.62
CA SER A 55 15.22 -6.03 13.37
C SER A 55 15.50 -7.53 13.19
N VAL A 56 14.45 -8.38 13.20
CA VAL A 56 14.58 -9.81 12.92
C VAL A 56 15.06 -10.04 11.49
N PHE A 57 14.45 -9.34 10.54
CA PHE A 57 14.80 -9.38 9.13
C PHE A 57 16.29 -9.07 8.91
N MET A 58 16.73 -7.92 9.38
CA MET A 58 18.12 -7.48 9.19
C MET A 58 19.12 -8.40 9.88
N TYR A 59 18.78 -8.92 11.07
CA TYR A 59 19.62 -9.88 11.78
C TYR A 59 19.81 -11.17 10.97
N LEU A 60 18.72 -11.73 10.41
CA LEU A 60 18.80 -12.97 9.63
C LEU A 60 19.55 -12.75 8.31
N LEU A 61 19.29 -11.64 7.63
CA LEU A 61 19.94 -11.31 6.38
C LEU A 61 21.47 -11.09 6.57
N ASP A 62 21.87 -10.36 7.60
CA ASP A 62 23.29 -10.15 7.91
C ASP A 62 23.96 -11.47 8.32
N SER A 63 23.26 -12.34 9.04
CA SER A 63 23.76 -13.65 9.46
C SER A 63 23.94 -14.64 8.30
N ALA A 64 23.09 -14.57 7.25
CA ALA A 64 23.22 -15.38 6.06
C ALA A 64 24.47 -15.03 5.25
N GLY A 65 24.74 -13.72 5.08
CA GLY A 65 25.95 -13.22 4.46
C GLY A 65 26.06 -13.35 2.95
N ASP A 66 25.15 -14.07 2.29
CA ASP A 66 25.19 -14.42 0.86
C ASP A 66 25.03 -13.18 -0.06
N PHE A 67 24.47 -12.08 0.47
CA PHE A 67 24.33 -10.82 -0.27
C PHE A 67 25.67 -10.25 -0.77
N ARG A 68 26.80 -10.60 -0.13
CA ARG A 68 28.13 -10.13 -0.53
C ARG A 68 28.61 -10.74 -1.86
N GLU A 69 28.06 -11.88 -2.24
CA GLU A 69 28.43 -12.62 -3.46
C GLU A 69 27.46 -12.36 -4.61
N LYS A 70 26.30 -11.79 -4.31
CA LYS A 70 25.24 -11.51 -5.28
C LYS A 70 25.43 -10.15 -5.97
N HIS A 71 24.91 -10.04 -7.19
CA HIS A 71 24.89 -8.76 -7.91
C HIS A 71 23.86 -7.82 -7.26
N PRO A 72 24.11 -6.49 -7.16
CA PRO A 72 23.18 -5.53 -6.53
C PRO A 72 21.75 -5.54 -7.09
N ARG A 73 21.58 -5.89 -8.36
CA ARG A 73 20.25 -6.06 -8.97
C ARG A 73 19.47 -7.23 -8.39
N PHE A 74 20.15 -8.27 -7.88
CA PHE A 74 19.59 -9.56 -7.51
C PHE A 74 19.84 -9.93 -6.04
N GLY A 75 19.64 -8.99 -5.15
CA GLY A 75 19.77 -9.23 -3.71
C GLY A 75 21.19 -9.08 -3.17
N GLY A 76 22.08 -8.41 -3.90
CA GLY A 76 23.47 -8.23 -3.50
C GLY A 76 23.83 -6.83 -3.03
N GLY A 77 25.03 -6.71 -2.45
CA GLY A 77 25.62 -5.44 -2.02
C GLY A 77 26.73 -5.61 -1.00
N ALA A 78 27.35 -4.50 -0.63
CA ALA A 78 28.41 -4.49 0.40
C ALA A 78 27.87 -4.76 1.82
N HIS A 79 26.61 -4.41 2.06
CA HIS A 79 25.94 -4.51 3.36
C HIS A 79 24.57 -5.16 3.23
N ALA A 80 24.09 -5.79 4.30
CA ALA A 80 22.79 -6.44 4.33
C ALA A 80 21.62 -5.51 3.93
N TRP A 81 21.68 -4.23 4.29
CA TRP A 81 20.64 -3.27 3.92
C TRP A 81 20.60 -2.93 2.43
N ASP A 82 21.66 -3.21 1.65
CA ASP A 82 21.66 -2.97 0.20
C ASP A 82 20.65 -3.86 -0.52
N VAL A 83 20.35 -5.03 0.05
CA VAL A 83 19.32 -5.96 -0.45
C VAL A 83 17.95 -5.30 -0.54
N LEU A 84 17.62 -4.34 0.33
CA LEU A 84 16.35 -3.61 0.33
C LEU A 84 16.14 -2.71 -0.89
N ALA A 85 17.21 -2.44 -1.63
CA ALA A 85 17.20 -1.67 -2.87
C ALA A 85 17.34 -2.51 -4.13
N SER A 86 17.39 -3.84 -3.99
CA SER A 86 17.51 -4.79 -5.09
C SER A 86 16.18 -5.04 -5.80
N TRP A 87 16.17 -5.83 -6.85
CA TRP A 87 14.98 -6.23 -7.63
C TRP A 87 14.19 -5.01 -8.14
N ASP A 88 12.94 -4.83 -7.71
CA ASP A 88 12.13 -3.65 -8.09
C ASP A 88 12.82 -2.34 -7.69
N GLY A 89 13.44 -2.31 -6.50
CA GLY A 89 14.14 -1.14 -5.99
C GLY A 89 15.31 -0.71 -6.87
N TRP A 90 16.02 -1.66 -7.47
CA TRP A 90 17.07 -1.37 -8.43
C TRP A 90 16.52 -0.65 -9.67
N TRP A 91 15.41 -1.14 -10.23
CA TRP A 91 14.76 -0.53 -11.37
C TRP A 91 14.26 0.88 -11.07
N TYR A 92 13.65 1.09 -9.91
CA TYR A 92 13.20 2.42 -9.51
C TYR A 92 14.34 3.42 -9.37
N GLN A 93 15.50 2.98 -8.87
CA GLN A 93 16.71 3.82 -8.83
C GLN A 93 17.21 4.17 -10.24
N GLN A 94 17.26 3.19 -11.15
CA GLN A 94 17.66 3.44 -12.54
C GLN A 94 16.73 4.45 -13.21
N ILE A 95 15.42 4.31 -13.05
CA ILE A 95 14.43 5.25 -13.60
C ILE A 95 14.59 6.64 -12.98
N ALA A 96 14.75 6.73 -11.68
CA ALA A 96 14.93 8.02 -11.00
C ALA A 96 16.22 8.73 -11.42
N ALA A 97 17.32 7.99 -11.70
CA ALA A 97 18.59 8.53 -12.11
C ALA A 97 18.63 8.88 -13.60
N HIS A 98 18.19 7.97 -14.46
CA HIS A 98 18.45 8.03 -15.92
C HIS A 98 17.17 8.18 -16.76
N GLY A 99 15.98 8.02 -16.15
CA GLY A 99 14.71 7.99 -16.88
C GLY A 99 14.41 6.62 -17.50
N TYR A 100 13.55 6.64 -18.51
CA TYR A 100 13.07 5.44 -19.19
C TYR A 100 13.80 5.20 -20.50
N ASP A 101 14.15 3.93 -20.74
CA ASP A 101 14.60 3.43 -22.04
C ASP A 101 13.69 2.26 -22.48
N PRO A 102 12.50 2.55 -23.02
CA PRO A 102 11.52 1.53 -23.42
C PRO A 102 11.89 0.95 -24.78
N ALA A 103 12.44 -0.26 -24.78
CA ALA A 103 12.74 -1.02 -25.97
C ALA A 103 12.31 -2.48 -25.82
N LEU A 104 11.92 -3.14 -26.91
CA LEU A 104 11.70 -4.59 -26.94
C LEU A 104 12.94 -5.23 -27.58
N VAL A 105 13.89 -5.66 -26.74
CA VAL A 105 15.15 -6.26 -27.19
C VAL A 105 15.08 -7.77 -27.03
N PRO A 106 15.07 -8.54 -28.12
CA PRO A 106 15.13 -10.00 -28.08
C PRO A 106 16.49 -10.48 -27.56
N VAL A 107 16.48 -11.39 -26.60
CA VAL A 107 17.67 -12.01 -26.02
C VAL A 107 17.45 -13.52 -25.89
N PRO A 108 18.48 -14.36 -26.05
CA PRO A 108 18.37 -15.79 -25.72
C PRO A 108 18.29 -15.98 -24.19
N ASP A 109 17.43 -16.88 -23.74
CA ASP A 109 17.43 -17.35 -22.35
C ASP A 109 18.51 -18.44 -22.13
N ALA A 110 18.51 -19.05 -20.93
CA ALA A 110 19.49 -20.09 -20.58
C ALA A 110 19.35 -21.35 -21.44
N GLU A 111 18.17 -21.63 -21.96
CA GLU A 111 17.85 -22.74 -22.86
C GLU A 111 18.05 -22.39 -24.35
N GLY A 112 18.42 -21.14 -24.66
CA GLY A 112 18.62 -20.65 -26.04
C GLY A 112 17.31 -20.25 -26.74
N LEU A 113 16.18 -20.20 -26.04
CA LEU A 113 14.93 -19.68 -26.56
C LEU A 113 14.96 -18.14 -26.58
N ILE A 114 14.34 -17.53 -27.59
CA ILE A 114 14.30 -16.08 -27.71
C ILE A 114 13.23 -15.53 -26.76
N THR A 115 13.67 -14.75 -25.81
CA THR A 115 12.85 -13.99 -24.88
C THR A 115 13.05 -12.49 -25.04
N LEU A 116 12.63 -11.66 -24.08
CA LEU A 116 12.87 -10.22 -24.10
C LEU A 116 13.72 -9.80 -22.90
N GLU A 117 14.64 -8.88 -23.14
CA GLU A 117 15.37 -8.24 -22.06
C GLU A 117 14.43 -7.39 -21.20
N GLY A 118 14.54 -7.54 -19.86
CA GLY A 118 13.82 -6.71 -18.91
C GLY A 118 14.27 -5.25 -18.99
N ASN A 119 13.32 -4.30 -19.03
CA ASN A 119 13.64 -2.89 -19.06
C ASN A 119 12.76 -2.03 -18.13
N SER A 120 13.13 -0.75 -18.03
CA SER A 120 12.51 0.23 -17.14
C SER A 120 10.99 0.42 -17.36
N ALA A 121 10.48 0.18 -18.58
CA ALA A 121 9.07 0.42 -18.90
C ALA A 121 8.09 -0.57 -18.24
N ALA A 122 8.59 -1.65 -17.60
CA ALA A 122 7.78 -2.52 -16.76
C ALA A 122 7.33 -1.84 -15.46
N PHE A 123 7.99 -0.76 -15.05
CA PHE A 123 7.82 -0.08 -13.77
C PHE A 123 7.15 1.29 -13.95
N PHE A 124 6.14 1.57 -13.13
CA PHE A 124 5.31 2.76 -13.26
C PHE A 124 5.96 4.03 -12.70
N PRO A 125 5.61 5.23 -13.22
CA PRO A 125 6.43 6.44 -13.03
C PRO A 125 6.28 7.14 -11.68
N LEU A 126 5.18 6.96 -10.94
CA LEU A 126 4.92 7.76 -9.74
C LEU A 126 5.98 7.54 -8.65
N TYR A 127 6.30 6.26 -8.36
CA TYR A 127 7.23 5.94 -7.28
C TYR A 127 8.65 6.49 -7.55
N PRO A 128 9.29 6.23 -8.71
CA PRO A 128 10.60 6.80 -9.00
C PRO A 128 10.60 8.32 -9.13
N ALA A 129 9.50 8.93 -9.57
CA ALA A 129 9.38 10.39 -9.60
C ALA A 129 9.35 10.98 -8.18
N VAL A 130 8.56 10.42 -7.26
CA VAL A 130 8.54 10.84 -5.84
C VAL A 130 9.90 10.60 -5.18
N MET A 131 10.53 9.46 -5.44
CA MET A 131 11.86 9.12 -4.97
C MET A 131 12.90 10.17 -5.39
N ARG A 132 12.88 10.61 -6.64
CA ARG A 132 13.75 11.67 -7.16
C ARG A 132 13.48 13.01 -6.48
N VAL A 133 12.22 13.43 -6.37
CA VAL A 133 11.84 14.69 -5.68
C VAL A 133 12.30 14.66 -4.22
N VAL A 134 12.10 13.55 -3.49
CA VAL A 134 12.56 13.42 -2.11
C VAL A 134 14.09 13.50 -2.04
N SER A 135 14.81 12.87 -2.96
CA SER A 135 16.28 12.96 -3.06
C SER A 135 16.75 14.40 -3.24
N GLU A 136 16.15 15.13 -4.17
CA GLU A 136 16.48 16.54 -4.45
C GLU A 136 16.14 17.47 -3.27
N CYS A 137 15.04 17.19 -2.54
CA CYS A 137 14.62 18.03 -1.41
C CYS A 137 15.40 17.76 -0.11
N THR A 138 15.85 16.52 0.10
CA THR A 138 16.48 16.10 1.37
C THR A 138 17.99 15.96 1.28
N GLY A 139 18.56 15.84 0.09
CA GLY A 139 19.96 15.52 -0.14
C GLY A 139 20.30 14.04 0.10
N LEU A 140 19.32 13.17 0.42
CA LEU A 140 19.52 11.73 0.53
C LEU A 140 19.82 11.14 -0.87
N GLY A 141 20.63 10.09 -0.92
CA GLY A 141 20.78 9.30 -2.15
C GLY A 141 19.43 8.67 -2.57
N LEU A 142 19.31 8.28 -3.85
CA LEU A 142 18.07 7.71 -4.40
C LEU A 142 17.59 6.50 -3.59
N TYR A 143 18.50 5.62 -3.19
CA TYR A 143 18.19 4.48 -2.33
C TYR A 143 17.50 4.88 -1.03
N GLY A 144 18.14 5.76 -0.25
CA GLY A 144 17.59 6.24 1.03
C GLY A 144 16.26 6.98 0.85
N SER A 145 16.11 7.71 -0.25
CA SER A 145 14.88 8.41 -0.62
C SER A 145 13.74 7.42 -0.93
N GLY A 146 14.03 6.35 -1.67
CA GLY A 146 13.06 5.29 -1.95
C GLY A 146 12.58 4.61 -0.65
N MET A 147 13.49 4.23 0.23
CA MET A 147 13.13 3.67 1.53
C MET A 147 12.29 4.64 2.37
N LEU A 148 12.66 5.92 2.42
CA LEU A 148 11.90 6.93 3.14
C LEU A 148 10.47 7.07 2.59
N VAL A 149 10.31 7.08 1.26
CA VAL A 149 8.99 7.10 0.60
C VAL A 149 8.16 5.88 1.01
N SER A 150 8.74 4.66 0.96
CA SER A 150 8.04 3.43 1.33
C SER A 150 7.61 3.44 2.80
N VAL A 151 8.53 3.80 3.71
CA VAL A 151 8.24 3.85 5.15
C VAL A 151 7.16 4.90 5.45
N VAL A 152 7.28 6.12 4.96
CA VAL A 152 6.28 7.17 5.19
C VAL A 152 4.93 6.76 4.61
N ALA A 153 4.92 6.22 3.39
CA ALA A 153 3.70 5.75 2.76
C ALA A 153 3.04 4.59 3.54
N SER A 154 3.83 3.70 4.15
CA SER A 154 3.30 2.60 4.97
C SER A 154 2.60 3.12 6.23
N PHE A 155 3.13 4.15 6.89
CA PHE A 155 2.45 4.81 8.01
C PHE A 155 1.14 5.51 7.57
N VAL A 156 1.14 6.14 6.39
CA VAL A 156 -0.07 6.74 5.80
C VAL A 156 -1.10 5.67 5.45
N ALA A 157 -0.67 4.53 4.94
CA ALA A 157 -1.54 3.38 4.67
C ALA A 157 -2.13 2.82 5.97
N ALA A 158 -1.31 2.61 7.00
CA ALA A 158 -1.77 2.13 8.32
C ALA A 158 -2.81 3.06 8.94
N ALA A 159 -2.63 4.38 8.88
CA ALA A 159 -3.62 5.37 9.30
C ALA A 159 -4.93 5.27 8.50
N GLY A 160 -4.83 5.03 7.19
CA GLY A 160 -5.97 4.82 6.31
C GLY A 160 -6.74 3.52 6.64
N ILE A 161 -6.03 2.40 6.80
CA ILE A 161 -6.60 1.09 7.18
C ILE A 161 -7.32 1.21 8.53
N HIS A 162 -6.67 1.85 9.50
CA HIS A 162 -7.29 2.17 10.79
C HIS A 162 -8.60 2.96 10.60
N THR A 163 -8.55 4.04 9.80
CA THR A 163 -9.70 4.93 9.58
C THR A 163 -10.88 4.22 8.91
N VAL A 164 -10.60 3.41 7.90
CA VAL A 164 -11.63 2.62 7.20
C VAL A 164 -12.23 1.57 8.13
N THR A 165 -11.38 0.80 8.83
CA THR A 165 -11.83 -0.29 9.71
C THR A 165 -12.56 0.23 10.94
N ALA A 166 -12.16 1.37 11.48
CA ALA A 166 -12.83 1.99 12.63
C ALA A 166 -14.32 2.31 12.38
N ARG A 167 -14.72 2.50 11.11
CA ARG A 167 -16.15 2.68 10.75
C ARG A 167 -17.00 1.43 11.01
N PHE A 168 -16.39 0.24 11.06
CA PHE A 168 -17.08 -1.03 11.28
C PHE A 168 -17.04 -1.49 12.73
N GLY A 169 -16.02 -1.08 13.49
CA GLY A 169 -15.82 -1.63 14.81
C GLY A 169 -15.17 -0.71 15.86
N GLY A 170 -15.05 0.59 15.55
CA GLY A 170 -14.42 1.59 16.43
C GLY A 170 -12.89 1.52 16.41
N GLU A 171 -12.26 2.41 17.17
CA GLU A 171 -10.81 2.65 17.17
C GLU A 171 -9.97 1.38 17.45
N ARG A 172 -10.46 0.49 18.36
CA ARG A 172 -9.78 -0.78 18.64
C ARG A 172 -9.75 -1.74 17.45
N ALA A 173 -10.82 -1.79 16.65
CA ALA A 173 -10.83 -2.58 15.44
C ALA A 173 -9.86 -2.00 14.39
N GLY A 174 -9.84 -0.67 14.28
CA GLY A 174 -8.89 0.03 13.42
C GLY A 174 -7.43 -0.29 13.78
N LEU A 175 -7.09 -0.23 15.08
CA LEU A 175 -5.77 -0.56 15.58
C LEU A 175 -5.40 -2.03 15.28
N ALA A 176 -6.33 -2.97 15.51
CA ALA A 176 -6.10 -4.37 15.21
C ALA A 176 -5.87 -4.62 13.71
N ALA A 177 -6.64 -3.96 12.82
CA ALA A 177 -6.46 -4.09 11.37
C ALA A 177 -5.11 -3.55 10.89
N ALA A 178 -4.70 -2.37 11.37
CA ALA A 178 -3.39 -1.80 11.07
C ALA A 178 -2.26 -2.68 11.60
N GLY A 179 -2.42 -3.27 12.79
CA GLY A 179 -1.48 -4.23 13.36
C GLY A 179 -1.39 -5.53 12.54
N LEU A 180 -2.51 -6.09 12.10
CA LEU A 180 -2.53 -7.27 11.22
C LEU A 180 -1.84 -7.00 9.88
N TRP A 181 -2.05 -5.82 9.31
CA TRP A 181 -1.38 -5.41 8.09
C TRP A 181 0.13 -5.25 8.29
N ALA A 182 0.56 -4.66 9.42
CA ALA A 182 1.98 -4.51 9.77
C ALA A 182 2.74 -5.84 9.83
N VAL A 183 2.05 -6.92 10.22
CA VAL A 183 2.64 -8.25 10.41
C VAL A 183 2.27 -9.24 9.30
N TRP A 184 1.73 -8.75 8.19
CA TRP A 184 1.43 -9.59 7.02
C TRP A 184 2.72 -10.19 6.44
N PRO A 185 2.73 -11.46 5.97
CA PRO A 185 3.96 -12.09 5.47
C PRO A 185 4.69 -11.30 4.38
N GLY A 186 3.96 -10.69 3.44
CA GLY A 186 4.54 -9.83 2.39
C GLY A 186 5.01 -8.44 2.84
N SER A 187 4.93 -8.11 4.14
CA SER A 187 5.19 -6.76 4.65
C SER A 187 6.66 -6.32 4.62
N GLY A 188 7.59 -7.19 4.19
CA GLY A 188 8.99 -6.85 3.97
C GLY A 188 9.19 -5.76 2.91
N THR A 189 8.31 -5.70 1.93
CA THR A 189 8.33 -4.65 0.90
C THR A 189 8.06 -3.24 1.44
N GLU A 190 7.48 -3.13 2.63
CA GLU A 190 7.23 -1.83 3.28
C GLU A 190 8.50 -1.18 3.86
N TRP A 191 9.58 -1.95 4.05
CA TRP A 191 10.91 -1.45 4.44
C TRP A 191 11.83 -1.27 3.24
N SER A 192 11.45 -1.77 2.07
CA SER A 192 12.29 -1.79 0.88
C SER A 192 11.95 -0.61 -0.03
N ALA A 193 12.81 -0.31 -0.99
CA ALA A 193 12.56 0.72 -1.98
C ALA A 193 11.53 0.26 -3.03
N TYR A 194 10.31 -0.03 -2.58
CA TYR A 194 9.23 -0.66 -3.34
C TYR A 194 7.96 0.20 -3.36
N SER A 195 7.15 0.06 -4.39
CA SER A 195 5.98 0.92 -4.62
C SER A 195 4.70 0.48 -3.91
N GLU A 196 4.71 -0.67 -3.21
CA GLU A 196 3.53 -1.27 -2.57
C GLU A 196 2.92 -0.36 -1.51
N SER A 197 3.73 0.16 -0.59
CA SER A 197 3.27 1.03 0.49
C SER A 197 2.57 2.28 -0.04
N LEU A 198 3.15 2.90 -1.09
CA LEU A 198 2.55 4.06 -1.74
C LEU A 198 1.23 3.69 -2.40
N TYR A 199 1.18 2.54 -3.07
CA TYR A 199 -0.06 2.05 -3.68
C TYR A 199 -1.15 1.79 -2.65
N VAL A 200 -0.85 1.09 -1.54
CA VAL A 200 -1.84 0.82 -0.48
C VAL A 200 -2.32 2.11 0.17
N ALA A 201 -1.42 3.08 0.40
CA ALA A 201 -1.82 4.39 0.89
C ALA A 201 -2.84 5.07 -0.05
N LEU A 202 -2.54 5.13 -1.35
CA LEU A 202 -3.44 5.70 -2.36
C LEU A 202 -4.77 4.93 -2.41
N ALA A 203 -4.73 3.61 -2.36
CA ALA A 203 -5.92 2.76 -2.44
C ALA A 203 -6.84 2.92 -1.23
N VAL A 204 -6.30 2.85 -0.01
CA VAL A 204 -7.12 2.96 1.20
C VAL A 204 -7.74 4.35 1.35
N TRP A 205 -7.00 5.41 1.01
CA TRP A 205 -7.52 6.77 1.07
C TRP A 205 -8.50 7.06 -0.07
N THR A 206 -8.36 6.42 -1.26
CA THR A 206 -9.39 6.41 -2.30
C THR A 206 -10.69 5.78 -1.79
N CYS A 207 -10.61 4.57 -1.22
CA CYS A 207 -11.77 3.91 -0.65
C CYS A 207 -12.43 4.77 0.45
N HIS A 208 -11.61 5.37 1.34
CA HIS A 208 -12.10 6.29 2.36
C HIS A 208 -12.79 7.52 1.78
N ALA A 209 -12.24 8.12 0.72
CA ALA A 209 -12.80 9.28 0.05
C ALA A 209 -14.16 8.94 -0.60
N VAL A 210 -14.26 7.80 -1.31
CA VAL A 210 -15.54 7.29 -1.85
C VAL A 210 -16.57 7.07 -0.74
N MET A 211 -16.18 6.42 0.37
CA MET A 211 -17.04 6.19 1.53
C MET A 211 -17.44 7.47 2.26
N SER A 212 -16.84 8.61 1.93
CA SER A 212 -17.08 9.93 2.50
C SER A 212 -17.66 10.91 1.50
N ASP A 213 -18.14 10.43 0.35
CA ASP A 213 -18.69 11.22 -0.77
C ASP A 213 -17.71 12.30 -1.31
N ARG A 214 -16.38 12.10 -1.11
CA ARG A 214 -15.33 13.02 -1.60
C ARG A 214 -14.83 12.58 -2.98
N TRP A 215 -15.69 12.64 -3.97
CA TRP A 215 -15.48 12.07 -5.29
C TRP A 215 -14.25 12.59 -6.03
N LEU A 216 -14.05 13.91 -6.05
CA LEU A 216 -12.89 14.53 -6.73
C LEU A 216 -11.57 14.06 -6.09
N THR A 217 -11.51 14.00 -4.77
CA THR A 217 -10.34 13.47 -4.05
C THR A 217 -10.11 12.00 -4.42
N ALA A 218 -11.18 11.20 -4.48
CA ALA A 218 -11.09 9.80 -4.88
C ALA A 218 -10.55 9.66 -6.32
N GLY A 219 -11.03 10.50 -7.25
CA GLY A 219 -10.56 10.50 -8.64
C GLY A 219 -9.07 10.81 -8.76
N VAL A 220 -8.58 11.86 -8.06
CA VAL A 220 -7.15 12.23 -8.05
C VAL A 220 -6.28 11.13 -7.44
N LEU A 221 -6.71 10.55 -6.31
CA LEU A 221 -5.96 9.46 -5.68
C LEU A 221 -5.92 8.20 -6.56
N ALA A 222 -7.03 7.84 -7.22
CA ALA A 222 -7.08 6.72 -8.14
C ALA A 222 -6.25 6.97 -9.41
N PHE A 223 -6.24 8.18 -9.95
CA PHE A 223 -5.33 8.61 -11.01
C PHE A 223 -3.86 8.39 -10.61
N SER A 224 -3.49 8.85 -9.42
CA SER A 224 -2.13 8.68 -8.88
C SER A 224 -1.79 7.21 -8.67
N ALA A 225 -2.74 6.40 -8.18
CA ALA A 225 -2.57 4.95 -8.07
C ALA A 225 -2.32 4.29 -9.44
N GLY A 226 -3.01 4.77 -10.49
CA GLY A 226 -2.81 4.37 -11.89
C GLY A 226 -1.41 4.67 -12.43
N LEU A 227 -0.76 5.72 -11.94
CA LEU A 227 0.64 6.03 -12.26
C LEU A 227 1.64 5.26 -11.38
N ASN A 228 1.16 4.50 -10.38
CA ASN A 228 2.03 3.77 -9.46
C ASN A 228 2.15 2.27 -9.79
N ARG A 229 1.05 1.61 -10.16
CA ARG A 229 1.03 0.17 -10.46
C ARG A 229 -0.11 -0.21 -11.41
N PRO A 230 0.06 -1.26 -12.24
CA PRO A 230 -0.99 -1.73 -13.14
C PRO A 230 -2.21 -2.29 -12.38
N THR A 231 -1.99 -2.83 -11.17
CA THR A 231 -3.06 -3.34 -10.29
C THR A 231 -4.07 -2.28 -9.85
N ALA A 232 -3.79 -0.99 -10.10
CA ALA A 232 -4.73 0.11 -9.88
C ALA A 232 -6.01 -0.03 -10.71
N VAL A 233 -6.03 -0.88 -11.75
CA VAL A 233 -7.27 -1.20 -12.49
C VAL A 233 -8.38 -1.71 -11.55
N ALA A 234 -8.04 -2.46 -10.50
CA ALA A 234 -9.01 -2.91 -9.49
C ALA A 234 -9.63 -1.74 -8.70
N LEU A 235 -8.80 -0.75 -8.33
CA LEU A 235 -9.24 0.44 -7.62
C LEU A 235 -10.09 1.36 -8.50
N ILE A 236 -9.66 1.57 -9.75
CA ILE A 236 -10.37 2.36 -10.76
C ILE A 236 -11.76 1.77 -11.02
N ALA A 237 -11.83 0.45 -11.21
CA ALA A 237 -13.10 -0.25 -11.40
C ALA A 237 -14.01 -0.14 -10.16
N ALA A 238 -13.45 -0.27 -8.95
CA ALA A 238 -14.20 -0.13 -7.71
C ALA A 238 -14.77 1.29 -7.52
N LEU A 239 -13.99 2.33 -7.83
CA LEU A 239 -14.45 3.72 -7.83
C LEU A 239 -15.56 3.91 -8.87
N THR A 240 -15.35 3.41 -10.10
CA THR A 240 -16.32 3.52 -11.19
C THR A 240 -17.67 2.85 -10.82
N VAL A 241 -17.64 1.63 -10.31
CA VAL A 241 -18.86 0.92 -9.87
C VAL A 241 -19.57 1.68 -8.76
N ALA A 242 -18.82 2.11 -7.72
CA ALA A 242 -19.39 2.89 -6.62
C ALA A 242 -19.97 4.23 -7.12
N GLY A 243 -19.27 4.91 -8.04
CA GLY A 243 -19.73 6.17 -8.66
C GLY A 243 -20.99 6.00 -9.49
N LEU A 244 -21.07 4.96 -10.32
CA LEU A 244 -22.28 4.66 -11.10
C LEU A 244 -23.47 4.30 -10.20
N MET A 245 -23.24 3.56 -9.11
CA MET A 245 -24.28 3.30 -8.11
C MET A 245 -24.76 4.59 -7.42
N ALA A 246 -23.85 5.51 -7.11
CA ALA A 246 -24.18 6.80 -6.53
C ALA A 246 -24.93 7.70 -7.51
N LEU A 247 -24.54 7.73 -8.79
CA LEU A 247 -25.25 8.46 -9.86
C LEU A 247 -26.71 7.99 -10.00
N HIS A 248 -26.95 6.70 -9.87
CA HIS A 248 -28.30 6.16 -9.91
C HIS A 248 -29.17 6.64 -8.73
N ARG A 249 -28.57 6.88 -7.59
CA ARG A 249 -29.26 7.26 -6.35
C ARG A 249 -29.37 8.77 -6.13
N ARG A 250 -28.34 9.55 -6.57
CA ARG A 250 -28.20 10.99 -6.30
C ARG A 250 -27.86 11.74 -7.59
N ARG A 251 -28.83 12.52 -8.10
CA ARG A 251 -28.61 13.35 -9.31
C ARG A 251 -27.83 14.64 -9.04
N GLU A 252 -27.75 15.10 -7.81
CA GLU A 252 -27.19 16.41 -7.43
C GLU A 252 -25.66 16.51 -7.61
N ASP A 253 -24.93 15.41 -7.52
CA ASP A 253 -23.47 15.37 -7.62
C ASP A 253 -22.94 14.92 -9.00
N PHE A 254 -23.76 14.97 -10.04
CA PHE A 254 -23.49 14.44 -11.37
C PHE A 254 -22.11 14.83 -11.92
N ALA A 255 -21.78 16.13 -11.91
CA ALA A 255 -20.51 16.62 -12.46
C ALA A 255 -19.29 16.09 -11.70
N ARG A 256 -19.34 16.05 -10.35
CA ARG A 256 -18.23 15.56 -9.50
C ARG A 256 -18.01 14.07 -9.68
N LEU A 257 -19.09 13.29 -9.77
CA LEU A 257 -19.05 11.85 -9.97
C LEU A 257 -18.45 11.50 -11.33
N TRP A 258 -18.92 12.13 -12.42
CA TRP A 258 -18.35 11.93 -13.74
C TRP A 258 -16.91 12.38 -13.85
N THR A 259 -16.55 13.51 -13.25
CA THR A 259 -15.15 13.98 -13.21
C THR A 259 -14.27 12.91 -12.53
N ALA A 260 -14.69 12.35 -11.39
CA ALA A 260 -13.92 11.32 -10.71
C ALA A 260 -13.79 10.04 -11.56
N ILE A 261 -14.90 9.56 -12.14
CA ILE A 261 -14.91 8.34 -12.99
C ILE A 261 -14.01 8.51 -14.21
N LEU A 262 -14.05 9.67 -14.87
CA LEU A 262 -13.26 9.92 -16.08
C LEU A 262 -11.78 10.20 -15.76
N THR A 263 -11.48 10.84 -14.63
CA THR A 263 -10.09 11.15 -14.22
C THR A 263 -9.35 9.90 -13.73
N ALA A 264 -10.01 9.02 -12.98
CA ALA A 264 -9.38 7.86 -12.35
C ALA A 264 -8.56 6.98 -13.31
N PRO A 265 -9.01 6.60 -14.51
CA PRO A 265 -8.25 5.74 -15.42
C PRO A 265 -7.10 6.45 -16.15
N LEU A 266 -7.08 7.79 -16.19
CA LEU A 266 -6.13 8.53 -17.04
C LEU A 266 -4.67 8.28 -16.69
N GLY A 267 -4.35 8.05 -15.41
CA GLY A 267 -2.98 7.74 -15.00
C GLY A 267 -2.50 6.41 -15.57
N LEU A 268 -3.29 5.37 -15.40
CA LEU A 268 -3.00 4.02 -15.90
C LEU A 268 -2.96 4.00 -17.43
N VAL A 269 -4.03 4.47 -18.06
CA VAL A 269 -4.16 4.46 -19.52
C VAL A 269 -3.09 5.34 -20.17
N GLY A 270 -2.84 6.52 -19.61
CA GLY A 270 -1.80 7.43 -20.10
C GLY A 270 -0.42 6.80 -20.11
N TYR A 271 -0.05 6.09 -19.04
CA TYR A 271 1.24 5.39 -19.00
C TYR A 271 1.31 4.23 -20.00
N LEU A 272 0.29 3.40 -20.07
CA LEU A 272 0.24 2.29 -21.03
C LEU A 272 0.32 2.76 -22.47
N LEU A 273 -0.38 3.83 -22.82
CA LEU A 273 -0.32 4.44 -24.16
C LEU A 273 1.05 5.05 -24.44
N TRP A 274 1.66 5.68 -23.44
CA TRP A 274 3.01 6.23 -23.59
C TRP A 274 4.04 5.12 -23.87
N VAL A 275 4.01 4.02 -23.09
CA VAL A 275 4.88 2.85 -23.32
C VAL A 275 4.62 2.26 -24.69
N GLY A 276 3.36 2.04 -25.06
CA GLY A 276 3.00 1.48 -26.36
C GLY A 276 3.48 2.33 -27.53
N ASN A 277 3.34 3.66 -27.42
CA ASN A 277 3.84 4.59 -28.45
C ASN A 277 5.38 4.55 -28.56
N ARG A 278 6.09 4.46 -27.44
CA ARG A 278 7.57 4.41 -27.42
C ARG A 278 8.11 3.08 -27.96
N MET A 279 7.40 1.97 -27.75
CA MET A 279 7.76 0.64 -28.24
C MET A 279 7.24 0.35 -29.65
N GLY A 280 6.43 1.24 -30.25
CA GLY A 280 5.83 1.04 -31.57
C GLY A 280 4.71 -0.03 -31.61
N ASP A 281 4.27 -0.51 -30.45
CA ASP A 281 3.17 -1.48 -30.28
C ASP A 281 2.31 -1.07 -29.07
N LEU A 282 1.03 -0.84 -29.29
CA LEU A 282 0.09 -0.50 -28.19
C LEU A 282 0.01 -1.58 -27.12
N ARG A 283 0.41 -2.81 -27.43
CA ARG A 283 0.52 -3.93 -26.48
C ARG A 283 1.92 -4.02 -25.85
N GLY A 284 2.85 -3.11 -26.20
CA GLY A 284 4.28 -3.18 -25.83
C GLY A 284 4.51 -3.44 -24.34
N TYR A 285 3.71 -2.82 -23.46
CA TYR A 285 3.78 -3.10 -22.03
C TYR A 285 3.50 -4.59 -21.69
N PHE A 286 2.44 -5.16 -22.26
CA PHE A 286 2.04 -6.55 -21.99
C PHE A 286 3.00 -7.55 -22.67
N VAL A 287 3.48 -7.21 -23.86
CA VAL A 287 4.51 -8.00 -24.55
C VAL A 287 5.80 -8.06 -23.73
N LEU A 288 6.21 -6.92 -23.17
CA LEU A 288 7.37 -6.84 -22.27
C LEU A 288 7.15 -7.68 -21.00
N GLN A 289 6.00 -7.56 -20.34
CA GLN A 289 5.67 -8.32 -19.11
C GLN A 289 5.68 -9.84 -19.36
N THR A 290 5.14 -10.26 -20.48
CA THR A 290 5.12 -11.69 -20.86
C THR A 290 6.52 -12.18 -21.23
N GLY A 291 7.24 -11.44 -22.08
CA GLY A 291 8.53 -11.87 -22.61
C GLY A 291 9.66 -11.81 -21.60
N ALA A 292 9.72 -10.76 -20.77
CA ALA A 292 10.83 -10.56 -19.84
C ALA A 292 10.63 -11.18 -18.46
N TRP A 293 9.38 -11.32 -18.00
CA TRP A 293 9.06 -11.84 -16.64
C TRP A 293 8.09 -13.02 -16.65
N GLY A 294 7.60 -13.46 -17.81
CA GLY A 294 6.62 -14.55 -17.91
C GLY A 294 5.26 -14.22 -17.27
N HIS A 295 4.99 -12.93 -17.02
CA HIS A 295 3.75 -12.50 -16.38
C HIS A 295 2.59 -12.55 -17.39
N THR A 296 1.63 -13.43 -17.16
CA THR A 296 0.42 -13.59 -17.98
C THR A 296 -0.79 -13.77 -17.10
N PHE A 297 -1.97 -13.45 -17.62
CA PHE A 297 -3.22 -13.75 -16.93
C PHE A 297 -3.70 -15.13 -17.40
N ASP A 298 -3.62 -16.13 -16.52
CA ASP A 298 -3.91 -17.54 -16.80
C ASP A 298 -5.17 -18.06 -16.11
N TYR A 299 -6.01 -17.15 -15.61
CA TYR A 299 -7.26 -17.45 -14.92
C TYR A 299 -7.10 -18.28 -13.65
N GLY A 300 -5.90 -18.27 -13.04
CA GLY A 300 -5.58 -18.97 -11.80
C GLY A 300 -5.10 -20.41 -11.99
N ALA A 301 -4.81 -20.83 -13.21
CA ALA A 301 -4.32 -22.16 -13.48
C ALA A 301 -3.00 -22.44 -12.75
N HIS A 302 -2.06 -21.51 -12.79
CA HIS A 302 -0.80 -21.61 -12.07
C HIS A 302 -1.00 -21.65 -10.54
N THR A 303 -1.84 -20.76 -9.99
CA THR A 303 -2.18 -20.76 -8.55
C THR A 303 -2.74 -22.12 -8.11
N LEU A 304 -3.67 -22.69 -8.90
CA LEU A 304 -4.26 -24.00 -8.59
C LEU A 304 -3.23 -25.12 -8.68
N ASP A 305 -2.35 -25.08 -9.68
CA ASP A 305 -1.28 -26.06 -9.85
C ASP A 305 -0.33 -26.06 -8.65
N VAL A 306 0.13 -24.88 -8.19
CA VAL A 306 0.99 -24.77 -7.00
C VAL A 306 0.27 -25.25 -5.74
N VAL A 307 -0.97 -24.81 -5.51
CA VAL A 307 -1.76 -25.25 -4.33
C VAL A 307 -1.93 -26.76 -4.32
N THR A 308 -2.25 -27.38 -5.45
CA THR A 308 -2.40 -28.85 -5.54
C THR A 308 -1.08 -29.56 -5.38
N SER A 309 0.00 -29.05 -5.94
CA SER A 309 1.34 -29.64 -5.82
C SER A 309 1.87 -29.61 -4.39
N VAL A 310 1.71 -28.50 -3.69
CA VAL A 310 2.05 -28.39 -2.26
C VAL A 310 1.21 -29.36 -1.44
N ALA A 311 -0.10 -29.48 -1.72
CA ALA A 311 -1.01 -30.38 -1.00
C ALA A 311 -0.65 -31.86 -1.16
N VAL A 312 -0.09 -32.28 -2.30
CA VAL A 312 0.34 -33.67 -2.55
C VAL A 312 1.84 -33.90 -2.36
N GLY A 313 2.57 -32.87 -1.91
CA GLY A 313 4.01 -32.97 -1.63
C GLY A 313 4.89 -33.08 -2.89
N ARG A 314 4.45 -32.54 -4.03
CA ARG A 314 5.28 -32.41 -5.23
C ARG A 314 6.15 -31.16 -5.13
N HIS A 315 7.45 -31.31 -5.33
CA HIS A 315 8.44 -30.22 -5.16
C HIS A 315 9.21 -29.90 -6.45
N ASP A 316 8.56 -29.97 -7.59
CA ASP A 316 9.18 -29.80 -8.91
C ASP A 316 9.35 -28.30 -9.33
N TYR A 317 9.49 -27.38 -8.38
CA TYR A 317 9.58 -25.96 -8.67
C TYR A 317 11.01 -25.46 -8.84
N VAL A 318 11.27 -24.81 -9.97
CA VAL A 318 12.60 -24.35 -10.39
C VAL A 318 13.08 -23.09 -9.60
N PHE A 319 12.17 -22.31 -8.99
CA PHE A 319 12.49 -20.98 -8.47
C PHE A 319 12.07 -20.66 -7.04
N ALA A 320 11.34 -21.53 -6.36
CA ALA A 320 10.87 -21.22 -5.01
C ALA A 320 11.40 -22.23 -4.00
N ALA A 321 11.86 -21.73 -2.86
CA ALA A 321 12.07 -22.62 -1.73
C ALA A 321 10.72 -23.23 -1.32
N PRO A 322 10.62 -24.52 -1.03
CA PRO A 322 9.35 -25.18 -0.66
C PRO A 322 8.59 -24.47 0.45
N PHE A 323 9.32 -23.77 1.32
CA PHE A 323 8.76 -22.99 2.43
C PHE A 323 7.95 -21.77 1.94
N GLU A 324 8.39 -21.08 0.89
CA GLU A 324 7.68 -19.93 0.33
C GLU A 324 6.34 -20.34 -0.26
N ASP A 325 6.30 -21.45 -0.99
CA ASP A 325 5.08 -21.96 -1.57
C ASP A 325 4.08 -22.41 -0.49
N VAL A 326 4.55 -23.05 0.58
CA VAL A 326 3.69 -23.41 1.73
C VAL A 326 3.08 -22.17 2.37
N ILE A 327 3.86 -21.13 2.63
CA ILE A 327 3.34 -19.87 3.18
C ILE A 327 2.41 -19.20 2.17
N GLY A 328 2.76 -19.20 0.88
CA GLY A 328 1.91 -18.70 -0.20
C GLY A 328 0.54 -19.39 -0.22
N VAL A 329 0.50 -20.71 -0.14
CA VAL A 329 -0.74 -21.50 -0.05
C VAL A 329 -1.55 -21.14 1.19
N LEU A 330 -0.92 -21.02 2.36
CA LEU A 330 -1.62 -20.60 3.59
C LEU A 330 -2.22 -19.20 3.46
N VAL A 331 -1.51 -18.28 2.84
CA VAL A 331 -1.98 -16.90 2.58
C VAL A 331 -3.17 -16.91 1.61
N VAL A 332 -3.13 -17.71 0.54
CA VAL A 332 -4.26 -17.87 -0.40
C VAL A 332 -5.48 -18.44 0.31
N LEU A 333 -5.30 -19.53 1.07
CA LEU A 333 -6.39 -20.15 1.82
C LEU A 333 -7.00 -19.16 2.84
N LEU A 334 -6.17 -18.39 3.52
CA LEU A 334 -6.62 -17.35 4.45
C LEU A 334 -7.43 -16.27 3.72
N ALA A 335 -6.96 -15.79 2.56
CA ALA A 335 -7.68 -14.80 1.77
C ALA A 335 -9.05 -15.33 1.29
N VAL A 336 -9.10 -16.58 0.81
CA VAL A 336 -10.34 -17.26 0.41
C VAL A 336 -11.31 -17.41 1.60
N LEU A 337 -10.79 -17.73 2.80
CA LEU A 337 -11.60 -17.86 4.01
C LEU A 337 -12.13 -16.50 4.51
N LEU A 338 -11.32 -15.45 4.44
CA LEU A 338 -11.69 -14.12 4.92
C LEU A 338 -12.68 -13.40 4.00
N LEU A 339 -12.67 -13.70 2.70
CA LEU A 339 -13.57 -13.07 1.73
C LEU A 339 -15.06 -13.26 2.07
N PRO A 340 -15.60 -14.47 2.30
CA PRO A 340 -17.00 -14.63 2.67
C PRO A 340 -17.35 -13.97 4.01
N LEU A 341 -16.40 -13.89 4.96
CA LEU A 341 -16.61 -13.17 6.21
C LEU A 341 -16.74 -11.66 5.97
N LEU A 342 -15.92 -11.09 5.08
CA LEU A 342 -16.04 -9.70 4.66
C LEU A 342 -17.40 -9.45 3.97
N LEU A 343 -17.79 -10.30 3.01
CA LEU A 343 -19.04 -10.15 2.25
C LEU A 343 -20.29 -10.24 3.15
N ARG A 344 -20.27 -11.10 4.18
CA ARG A 344 -21.36 -11.19 5.19
C ARG A 344 -21.59 -9.90 5.95
N MET A 345 -20.58 -9.06 6.09
CA MET A 345 -20.68 -7.75 6.75
C MET A 345 -21.39 -6.70 5.87
N ARG A 346 -21.65 -7.00 4.60
CA ARG A 346 -22.24 -6.09 3.61
C ARG A 346 -21.51 -4.73 3.55
N PRO A 347 -20.19 -4.72 3.35
CA PRO A 347 -19.44 -3.47 3.30
C PRO A 347 -19.82 -2.66 2.05
N PRO A 348 -19.47 -1.35 1.99
CA PRO A 348 -19.67 -0.52 0.81
C PRO A 348 -19.09 -1.15 -0.46
N ALA A 349 -19.79 -0.94 -1.59
CA ALA A 349 -19.43 -1.57 -2.88
C ALA A 349 -17.97 -1.33 -3.29
N VAL A 350 -17.41 -0.16 -2.98
CA VAL A 350 -16.00 0.14 -3.27
C VAL A 350 -15.06 -0.86 -2.61
N LEU A 351 -15.29 -1.28 -1.37
CA LEU A 351 -14.45 -2.26 -0.68
C LEU A 351 -14.65 -3.67 -1.26
N VAL A 352 -15.89 -4.03 -1.61
CA VAL A 352 -16.20 -5.34 -2.19
C VAL A 352 -15.53 -5.50 -3.56
N VAL A 353 -15.79 -4.55 -4.47
CA VAL A 353 -15.27 -4.62 -5.85
C VAL A 353 -13.75 -4.54 -5.86
N TYR A 354 -13.18 -3.64 -5.05
CA TYR A 354 -11.72 -3.53 -4.92
C TYR A 354 -11.09 -4.84 -4.45
N THR A 355 -11.63 -5.44 -3.38
CA THR A 355 -11.09 -6.71 -2.85
C THR A 355 -11.22 -7.85 -3.85
N LEU A 356 -12.40 -8.02 -4.46
CA LEU A 356 -12.63 -9.08 -5.44
C LEU A 356 -11.68 -8.96 -6.63
N LEU A 357 -11.55 -7.77 -7.20
CA LEU A 357 -10.67 -7.57 -8.36
C LEU A 357 -9.18 -7.66 -7.97
N THR A 358 -8.79 -7.23 -6.77
CA THR A 358 -7.42 -7.44 -6.28
C THR A 358 -7.11 -8.94 -6.16
N LEU A 359 -8.03 -9.74 -5.61
CA LEU A 359 -7.87 -11.20 -5.55
C LEU A 359 -7.84 -11.83 -6.94
N VAL A 360 -8.73 -11.42 -7.85
CA VAL A 360 -8.74 -11.91 -9.24
C VAL A 360 -7.40 -11.63 -9.93
N LEU A 361 -6.86 -10.43 -9.78
CA LEU A 361 -5.56 -10.08 -10.37
C LEU A 361 -4.41 -10.85 -9.73
N ALA A 362 -4.37 -10.96 -8.40
CA ALA A 362 -3.29 -11.63 -7.69
C ALA A 362 -3.30 -13.15 -7.90
N LEU A 363 -4.46 -13.78 -7.89
CA LEU A 363 -4.60 -15.23 -8.00
C LEU A 363 -4.82 -15.72 -9.42
N GLY A 364 -5.27 -14.84 -10.32
CA GLY A 364 -5.54 -15.12 -11.73
C GLY A 364 -4.35 -14.93 -12.64
N SER A 365 -3.24 -14.41 -12.13
CA SER A 365 -2.04 -14.14 -12.92
C SER A 365 -0.94 -15.17 -12.63
N ARG A 366 -0.34 -15.67 -13.70
CA ARG A 366 0.91 -16.44 -13.59
C ARG A 366 2.04 -15.48 -13.22
N GLN A 367 2.62 -15.69 -12.05
CA GLN A 367 3.76 -14.93 -11.53
C GLN A 367 4.55 -15.86 -10.58
N ILE A 368 5.59 -15.34 -9.96
CA ILE A 368 6.32 -16.09 -8.93
C ILE A 368 5.40 -16.28 -7.74
N PHE A 369 4.95 -17.52 -7.50
CA PHE A 369 3.93 -17.81 -6.48
C PHE A 369 4.39 -17.50 -5.06
N GLY A 370 5.68 -17.68 -4.76
CA GLY A 370 6.27 -17.29 -3.46
C GLY A 370 5.95 -15.83 -3.06
N ASN A 371 5.72 -14.96 -4.05
CA ASN A 371 5.38 -13.54 -3.85
C ASN A 371 3.89 -13.27 -3.65
N VAL A 372 3.03 -14.27 -3.66
CA VAL A 372 1.58 -14.06 -3.53
C VAL A 372 1.21 -13.27 -2.26
N SER A 373 1.99 -13.42 -1.19
CA SER A 373 1.81 -12.66 0.05
C SER A 373 2.00 -11.15 -0.18
N ARG A 374 2.96 -10.75 -1.01
CA ARG A 374 3.22 -9.38 -1.43
C ARG A 374 2.08 -8.84 -2.31
N TYR A 375 1.62 -9.64 -3.29
CA TYR A 375 0.53 -9.24 -4.19
C TYR A 375 -0.82 -9.13 -3.48
N LEU A 376 -1.01 -9.79 -2.33
CA LEU A 376 -2.20 -9.68 -1.49
C LEU A 376 -2.11 -8.59 -0.42
N LEU A 377 -0.95 -7.94 -0.23
CA LEU A 377 -0.79 -6.81 0.69
C LEU A 377 -1.79 -5.67 0.45
N PRO A 378 -2.16 -5.33 -0.81
CA PRO A 378 -3.19 -4.33 -1.10
C PRO A 378 -4.61 -4.76 -0.74
N ALA A 379 -4.88 -6.04 -0.53
CA ALA A 379 -6.22 -6.53 -0.18
C ALA A 379 -6.62 -6.20 1.27
N PHE A 380 -6.29 -5.00 1.73
CA PHE A 380 -6.49 -4.53 3.12
C PHE A 380 -7.92 -4.74 3.67
N PRO A 381 -9.01 -4.72 2.87
CA PRO A 381 -10.33 -4.96 3.45
C PRO A 381 -10.51 -6.36 4.05
N LEU A 382 -9.68 -7.33 3.67
CA LEU A 382 -9.68 -8.68 4.26
C LEU A 382 -9.27 -8.66 5.73
N PHE A 383 -8.56 -7.63 6.21
CA PHE A 383 -8.22 -7.50 7.63
C PHE A 383 -9.38 -7.01 8.50
N ILE A 384 -10.48 -6.50 7.92
CA ILE A 384 -11.63 -6.00 8.68
C ILE A 384 -12.30 -7.10 9.53
N PRO A 385 -12.69 -8.27 8.97
CA PRO A 385 -13.34 -9.33 9.77
C PRO A 385 -12.50 -9.81 10.96
N PRO A 386 -11.22 -10.20 10.82
CA PRO A 386 -10.41 -10.64 11.95
C PRO A 386 -10.17 -9.51 12.95
N ALA A 387 -10.03 -8.26 12.53
CA ALA A 387 -9.87 -7.13 13.43
C ALA A 387 -11.10 -6.92 14.34
N LEU A 388 -12.31 -7.18 13.85
CA LEU A 388 -13.54 -7.13 14.67
C LEU A 388 -13.57 -8.24 15.73
N THR A 389 -12.90 -9.35 15.52
CA THR A 389 -12.74 -10.40 16.52
C THR A 389 -11.66 -10.01 17.52
N LEU A 390 -10.50 -9.61 17.02
CA LEU A 390 -9.32 -9.28 17.83
C LEU A 390 -9.52 -8.05 18.72
N ARG A 391 -10.39 -7.10 18.35
CA ARG A 391 -10.71 -5.93 19.19
C ARG A 391 -11.26 -6.29 20.57
N ARG A 392 -11.75 -7.52 20.75
CA ARG A 392 -12.28 -8.03 22.02
C ARG A 392 -11.20 -8.48 22.99
N LEU A 393 -9.99 -8.69 22.50
CA LEU A 393 -8.84 -9.05 23.32
C LEU A 393 -8.38 -7.86 24.17
N GLY A 394 -7.84 -8.14 25.33
CA GLY A 394 -7.09 -7.13 26.10
C GLY A 394 -5.91 -6.60 25.30
N LEU A 395 -5.54 -5.35 25.51
CA LEU A 395 -4.43 -4.73 24.77
C LEU A 395 -3.10 -5.51 24.94
N PRO A 396 -2.72 -6.00 26.14
CA PRO A 396 -1.50 -6.80 26.28
C PRO A 396 -1.52 -8.10 25.46
N THR A 397 -2.66 -8.80 25.45
CA THR A 397 -2.82 -10.04 24.67
C THR A 397 -2.75 -9.78 23.17
N LEU A 398 -3.39 -8.70 22.71
CA LEU A 398 -3.32 -8.28 21.30
C LEU A 398 -1.86 -7.94 20.91
N MET A 399 -1.16 -7.19 21.75
CA MET A 399 0.24 -6.82 21.50
C MET A 399 1.16 -8.03 21.51
N ALA A 400 0.98 -8.98 22.44
CA ALA A 400 1.75 -10.22 22.47
C ALA A 400 1.53 -11.05 21.19
N LEU A 401 0.26 -11.22 20.76
CA LEU A 401 -0.06 -11.93 19.53
C LEU A 401 0.57 -11.27 18.31
N LEU A 402 0.37 -9.96 18.15
CA LEU A 402 0.95 -9.21 17.02
C LEU A 402 2.47 -9.19 17.07
N GLY A 403 3.09 -9.10 18.25
CA GLY A 403 4.53 -9.14 18.42
C GLY A 403 5.15 -10.47 18.00
N ILE A 404 4.56 -11.60 18.41
CA ILE A 404 4.98 -12.93 17.97
C ILE A 404 4.84 -13.05 16.43
N THR A 405 3.71 -12.58 15.90
CA THR A 405 3.49 -12.60 14.44
C THR A 405 4.46 -11.68 13.71
N ALA A 406 4.87 -10.54 14.31
CA ALA A 406 5.87 -9.65 13.72
C ALA A 406 7.25 -10.33 13.60
N VAL A 407 7.65 -11.13 14.61
CA VAL A 407 8.89 -11.93 14.53
C VAL A 407 8.79 -12.95 13.41
N ALA A 408 7.69 -13.70 13.32
CA ALA A 408 7.49 -14.71 12.27
C ALA A 408 7.43 -14.06 10.87
N SER A 409 6.71 -12.93 10.74
CA SER A 409 6.64 -12.17 9.49
C SER A 409 7.99 -11.59 9.10
N GLY A 410 8.76 -11.05 10.04
CA GLY A 410 10.11 -10.53 9.79
C GLY A 410 11.05 -11.63 9.29
N SER A 411 10.96 -12.84 9.87
CA SER A 411 11.73 -14.00 9.41
C SER A 411 11.36 -14.41 7.98
N TYR A 412 10.07 -14.49 7.68
CA TYR A 412 9.61 -14.83 6.34
C TYR A 412 9.89 -13.72 5.32
N ALA A 413 9.47 -12.49 5.62
CA ALA A 413 9.58 -11.35 4.71
C ALA A 413 11.02 -10.95 4.43
N GLY A 414 11.93 -11.20 5.37
CA GLY A 414 13.33 -10.88 5.22
C GLY A 414 14.13 -12.01 4.64
N TYR A 415 14.15 -13.12 5.33
CA TYR A 415 15.02 -14.22 4.95
C TYR A 415 14.45 -15.03 3.79
N ALA A 416 13.18 -15.45 3.88
CA ALA A 416 12.61 -16.28 2.82
C ALA A 416 12.43 -15.50 1.51
N LEU A 417 11.80 -14.32 1.54
CA LEU A 417 11.52 -13.56 0.33
C LEU A 417 12.75 -12.89 -0.28
N PHE A 418 13.67 -12.36 0.52
CA PHE A 418 14.80 -11.57 0.00
C PHE A 418 16.09 -12.35 -0.16
N GLU A 419 16.28 -13.42 0.61
CA GLU A 419 17.50 -14.23 0.55
C GLU A 419 17.31 -15.51 -0.24
N LEU A 420 16.23 -16.26 0.02
CA LEU A 420 15.98 -17.55 -0.63
C LEU A 420 15.16 -17.42 -1.91
N GLY A 421 14.39 -16.34 -2.07
CA GLY A 421 13.49 -16.13 -3.18
C GLY A 421 13.76 -14.89 -3.99
N VAL A 422 12.72 -14.48 -4.72
CA VAL A 422 12.65 -13.23 -5.48
C VAL A 422 11.48 -12.43 -4.91
N PRO A 423 11.70 -11.35 -4.15
CA PRO A 423 10.63 -10.62 -3.49
C PRO A 423 9.68 -9.91 -4.45
#